data_6814e9cc0037657758229f9844410528
#
_entry.id   6814e9cc0037657758229f9844410528
#
_cell.length_a   1.000
_cell.length_b   1.000
_cell.length_c   1.000
_cell.angle_alpha   90.00
_cell.angle_beta   90.00
_cell.angle_gamma   90.00
#
_symmetry.space_group_name_H-M   'P 1'
#
loop_
_entity.id
_entity.type
_entity.pdbx_description
1 polymer ?
#
loop_
_entity_poly.entity_id
_entity_poly.type
_entity_poly.pdbx_seq_one_letter_code
_entity_poly.pdbx_strand_id
1 'polypeptide(L)'
;MRGDVYARKEVTDPTRIVTTTVHVKGGRVVPVKTKEDIPKGKVMDCVKELKQLEIEPPVLIGQIIVEDVADTGIPVITTSSIN
;
A
#
# COMPACT_ATOMS: atom_id res chain seq x y z
N MET A 1 -6.34 3.79 -34.28
CA MET A 1 -6.36 4.28 -33.89
C MET A 1 -6.27 4.54 -32.51
N ARG A 2 -6.91 5.18 -31.92
CA ARG A 2 -6.80 5.47 -30.71
C ARG A 2 -7.20 4.46 -29.80
N GLY A 3 -8.15 3.65 -29.98
CA GLY A 3 -8.59 2.57 -29.16
C GLY A 3 -7.49 1.58 -28.89
N ASP A 4 -6.67 1.32 -29.83
CA ASP A 4 -5.61 0.43 -29.69
C ASP A 4 -4.66 0.95 -28.70
N VAL A 5 -4.42 2.20 -28.67
CA VAL A 5 -3.50 2.80 -27.76
C VAL A 5 -3.93 2.61 -26.36
N TYR A 6 -5.20 2.74 -26.09
CA TYR A 6 -5.67 2.51 -24.79
C TYR A 6 -5.46 1.11 -24.34
N ALA A 7 -5.76 0.15 -25.15
CA ALA A 7 -5.63 -1.22 -24.79
C ALA A 7 -4.19 -1.54 -24.44
N ARG A 8 -3.25 -1.03 -25.20
CA ARG A 8 -1.88 -1.28 -24.92
C ARG A 8 -1.44 -0.68 -23.62
N LYS A 9 -1.92 0.48 -23.33
CA LYS A 9 -1.59 1.11 -22.12
C LYS A 9 -1.99 0.29 -20.94
N GLU A 10 -3.16 -0.26 -20.95
CA GLU A 10 -3.61 -1.06 -19.87
C GLU A 10 -2.81 -2.32 -19.72
N VAL A 11 -2.40 -2.89 -20.81
CA VAL A 11 -1.64 -4.12 -20.76
C VAL A 11 -0.24 -3.87 -20.28
N THR A 12 0.36 -2.77 -20.68
CA THR A 12 1.75 -2.52 -20.38
C THR A 12 1.98 -1.94 -18.99
N ASP A 13 0.93 -1.52 -18.31
CA ASP A 13 1.10 -0.88 -17.03
C ASP A 13 0.08 -1.40 -16.02
N PRO A 14 0.16 -2.67 -15.67
CA PRO A 14 -0.78 -3.23 -14.72
C PRO A 14 -0.57 -2.64 -13.34
N THR A 15 -1.66 -2.50 -12.60
CA THR A 15 -1.62 -1.98 -11.25
C THR A 15 -2.25 -2.97 -10.29
N ARG A 16 -1.94 -2.83 -9.02
CA ARG A 16 -2.44 -3.74 -7.99
C ARG A 16 -2.66 -2.97 -6.71
N ILE A 17 -3.65 -3.38 -5.95
CA ILE A 17 -3.80 -2.92 -4.58
C ILE A 17 -2.96 -3.86 -3.73
N VAL A 18 -2.07 -3.30 -2.94
CA VAL A 18 -1.17 -4.09 -2.10
C VAL A 18 -1.76 -4.22 -0.72
N THR A 19 -1.91 -5.45 -0.24
CA THR A 19 -2.34 -5.69 1.15
C THR A 19 -1.20 -6.41 1.86
N THR A 20 -0.87 -5.97 3.05
CA THR A 20 0.19 -6.58 3.83
C THR A 20 -0.02 -6.22 5.28
N THR A 21 0.99 -6.39 6.12
CA THR A 21 0.91 -6.02 7.53
C THR A 21 2.09 -5.16 7.90
N VAL A 22 1.90 -4.31 8.92
CA VAL A 22 2.98 -3.51 9.48
C VAL A 22 3.14 -3.89 10.93
N HIS A 23 4.35 -3.79 11.42
CA HIS A 23 4.62 -4.12 12.83
C HIS A 23 4.12 -3.01 13.73
N VAL A 24 3.53 -3.40 14.85
CA VAL A 24 3.07 -2.48 15.87
C VAL A 24 3.89 -2.76 17.11
N LYS A 25 4.28 -1.73 17.83
CA LYS A 25 5.05 -1.88 19.05
C LYS A 25 4.35 -2.85 19.97
N GLY A 26 5.13 -3.72 20.62
CA GLY A 26 4.57 -4.71 21.51
C GLY A 26 4.45 -6.08 20.86
N GLY A 27 5.00 -6.26 19.67
CA GLY A 27 4.99 -7.57 19.02
C GLY A 27 3.73 -7.89 18.25
N ARG A 28 2.93 -6.88 17.93
CA ARG A 28 1.71 -7.09 17.16
C ARG A 28 1.89 -6.66 15.74
N VAL A 29 0.93 -6.99 14.89
CA VAL A 29 0.90 -6.51 13.51
C VAL A 29 -0.51 -6.05 13.20
N VAL A 30 -0.62 -5.12 12.27
CA VAL A 30 -1.92 -4.65 11.81
C VAL A 30 -1.96 -4.76 10.30
N PRO A 31 -3.06 -5.26 9.73
CA PRO A 31 -3.18 -5.32 8.29
C PRO A 31 -3.38 -3.93 7.70
N VAL A 32 -2.75 -3.70 6.56
CA VAL A 32 -2.82 -2.41 5.88
C VAL A 32 -2.98 -2.66 4.39
N LYS A 33 -3.39 -1.64 3.67
CA LYS A 33 -3.47 -1.73 2.22
C LYS A 33 -3.20 -0.37 1.61
N THR A 34 -2.82 -0.36 0.34
CA THR A 34 -2.71 0.90 -0.39
C THR A 34 -4.13 1.41 -0.65
N LYS A 35 -4.33 2.70 -0.57
CA LYS A 35 -5.64 3.28 -0.77
C LYS A 35 -6.11 3.09 -2.19
N GLU A 36 -5.17 3.11 -3.14
CA GLU A 36 -5.47 2.91 -4.54
C GLU A 36 -4.42 1.98 -5.13
N ASP A 37 -4.63 1.52 -6.36
CA ASP A 37 -3.67 0.65 -7.01
C ASP A 37 -2.37 1.39 -7.25
N ILE A 38 -1.28 0.64 -7.21
CA ILE A 38 0.02 1.18 -7.55
C ILE A 38 0.61 0.34 -8.68
N PRO A 39 1.57 0.87 -9.42
CA PRO A 39 2.19 0.11 -10.50
C PRO A 39 2.79 -1.18 -9.99
N LYS A 40 2.63 -2.25 -10.76
CA LYS A 40 3.14 -3.55 -10.36
C LYS A 40 4.62 -3.49 -10.02
N GLY A 41 5.38 -2.69 -10.74
CA GLY A 41 6.81 -2.59 -10.46
C GLY A 41 7.15 -1.94 -9.13
N LYS A 42 6.17 -1.32 -8.46
CA LYS A 42 6.38 -0.70 -7.17
C LYS A 42 5.90 -1.57 -6.01
N VAL A 43 5.27 -2.69 -6.30
CA VAL A 43 4.69 -3.54 -5.26
C VAL A 43 5.76 -4.02 -4.28
N MET A 44 6.88 -4.51 -4.79
CA MET A 44 7.94 -5.00 -3.91
C MET A 44 8.53 -3.88 -3.07
N ASP A 45 8.72 -2.71 -3.67
CA ASP A 45 9.24 -1.58 -2.92
C ASP A 45 8.27 -1.17 -1.83
N CYS A 46 6.99 -1.20 -2.13
CA CYS A 46 5.95 -0.89 -1.16
C CYS A 46 6.02 -1.86 0.02
N VAL A 47 6.08 -3.15 -0.28
CA VAL A 47 6.13 -4.17 0.76
C VAL A 47 7.38 -4.03 1.60
N LYS A 48 8.51 -3.78 0.98
CA LYS A 48 9.77 -3.61 1.72
C LYS A 48 9.69 -2.42 2.65
N GLU A 49 9.15 -1.33 2.16
CA GLU A 49 9.02 -0.12 2.97
C GLU A 49 8.14 -0.38 4.18
N LEU A 50 7.01 -1.04 3.96
CA LEU A 50 6.07 -1.31 5.05
C LEU A 50 6.63 -2.30 6.06
N LYS A 51 7.44 -3.25 5.60
CA LYS A 51 8.02 -4.23 6.52
C LYS A 51 9.05 -3.62 7.46
N GLN A 52 9.57 -2.47 7.12
CA GLN A 52 10.55 -1.79 7.96
C GLN A 52 9.92 -0.81 8.91
N LEU A 53 8.61 -0.61 8.81
CA LEU A 53 7.92 0.33 9.67
C LEU A 53 7.49 -0.34 10.97
N GLU A 54 7.45 0.47 12.02
CA GLU A 54 6.88 0.04 13.28
C GLU A 54 6.08 1.22 13.80
N ILE A 55 4.82 1.02 14.09
CA ILE A 55 3.94 2.08 14.55
C ILE A 55 3.51 1.82 15.97
N GLU A 56 3.04 2.85 16.64
CA GLU A 56 2.65 2.75 18.05
C GLU A 56 1.15 2.63 18.16
N PRO A 57 0.65 1.75 19.05
CA PRO A 57 -0.78 1.69 19.28
C PRO A 57 -1.22 2.91 20.11
N PRO A 58 -2.49 3.27 20.09
CA PRO A 58 -3.56 2.56 19.40
C PRO A 58 -3.59 2.91 17.92
N VAL A 59 -4.12 1.98 17.13
CA VAL A 59 -4.23 2.15 15.69
C VAL A 59 -5.69 2.06 15.32
N LEU A 60 -6.17 3.04 14.58
CA LEU A 60 -7.58 3.07 14.17
C LEU A 60 -7.71 2.59 12.74
N ILE A 61 -8.84 1.96 12.44
CA ILE A 61 -9.12 1.50 11.10
C ILE A 61 -9.19 2.71 10.18
N GLY A 62 -8.59 2.62 9.01
CA GLY A 62 -8.56 3.72 8.06
C GLY A 62 -7.48 4.76 8.32
N GLN A 63 -6.63 4.51 9.32
CA GLN A 63 -5.57 5.46 9.64
C GLN A 63 -4.49 5.43 8.58
N ILE A 64 -4.04 6.60 8.15
CA ILE A 64 -2.96 6.70 7.18
C ILE A 64 -1.64 6.50 7.90
N ILE A 65 -0.86 5.50 7.49
CA ILE A 65 0.43 5.24 8.10
C ILE A 65 1.59 5.68 7.22
N VAL A 66 1.37 5.73 5.91
CA VAL A 66 2.37 6.24 4.98
C VAL A 66 1.62 7.05 3.94
N GLU A 67 2.07 8.26 3.68
CA GLU A 67 1.36 9.13 2.73
C GLU A 67 1.81 8.93 1.30
N ASP A 68 3.03 8.46 1.10
CA ASP A 68 3.59 8.34 -0.23
C ASP A 68 4.45 7.09 -0.28
N VAL A 69 3.80 5.92 -0.36
CA VAL A 69 4.52 4.66 -0.31
C VAL A 69 5.27 4.43 -1.63
N ALA A 70 6.56 4.09 -1.54
CA ALA A 70 7.38 3.77 -2.70
C ALA A 70 7.31 4.84 -3.79
N ASP A 71 7.15 6.09 -3.40
CA ASP A 71 7.08 7.22 -4.34
C ASP A 71 5.96 7.10 -5.36
N THR A 72 4.88 6.47 -4.99
CA THR A 72 3.72 6.35 -5.88
C THR A 72 2.71 7.47 -5.68
N GLY A 73 2.85 8.24 -4.61
CA GLY A 73 1.87 9.26 -4.27
C GLY A 73 0.60 8.67 -3.67
N ILE A 74 0.59 7.39 -3.36
CA ILE A 74 -0.59 6.71 -2.84
C ILE A 74 -0.39 6.42 -1.37
N PRO A 75 -1.35 6.77 -0.52
CA PRO A 75 -1.22 6.49 0.91
C PRO A 75 -1.55 5.04 1.23
N VAL A 76 -1.00 4.57 2.35
CA VAL A 76 -1.30 3.24 2.89
C VAL A 76 -2.12 3.44 4.13
N ILE A 77 -3.23 2.73 4.23
CA ILE A 77 -4.13 2.86 5.36
C ILE A 77 -4.32 1.52 6.04
N THR A 78 -4.70 1.56 7.30
CA THR A 78 -4.97 0.35 8.06
C THR A 78 -6.35 -0.17 7.71
N THR A 79 -6.50 -1.49 7.77
CA THR A 79 -7.79 -2.12 7.51
C THR A 79 -8.39 -2.70 8.78
N SER A 80 -7.72 -2.49 9.92
CA SER A 80 -8.20 -2.99 11.20
C SER A 80 -7.74 -2.05 12.30
N SER A 81 -8.26 -2.22 13.49
CA SER A 81 -7.86 -1.40 14.65
C SER A 81 -7.11 -2.24 15.65
N ILE A 82 -6.21 -1.60 16.38
CA ILE A 82 -5.47 -2.23 17.48
C ILE A 82 -5.46 -1.28 18.67
N ASN A 83 -5.75 -1.79 19.81
CA ASN A 83 -5.72 -0.99 21.04
C ASN A 83 -4.37 -1.09 21.72
#